data_5895221eab7e975144e82ddd8b64375f
#
_entry.id   5895221eab7e975144e82ddd8b64375f
#
_cell.length_a   1.000
_cell.length_b   1.000
_cell.length_c   1.000
_cell.angle_alpha   90.00
_cell.angle_beta   90.00
_cell.angle_gamma   90.00
#
_symmetry.space_group_name_H-M   'P 1'
#
loop_
_entity.id
_entity.type
_entity.pdbx_description
1 polymer ?
#
loop_
_entity_poly.entity_id
_entity_poly.type
_entity_poly.pdbx_seq_one_letter_code
_entity_poly.pdbx_strand_id
1 'polypeptide(L)'
;MKRFSIALVALMMVSTPLFAQKNPDLRYLPKQVPQRAEMILPQIKGYNIYKADLHCHTFYSDGDVSAKGRVTEAYYDGLDILAITDHVEYRPYEQKMLRATRGYHKGELPEVKNNIISHKPADKDGILADLNIPYEEAKKPAERLGMLAIPGVEVTRHADKVGHFNALFIEDANTIYDPDPEQSLRNAKAQGALVMHNHPGWKRKTVDMCDFHKKVYDEKLVDGVEVVNGGSFGPKLIQRCLERKLFVGAGTDAHSTTAYIYNGRGYFRTCTFILAKELTAKAIKDALVKDRTLAYAYDNVMGSEELVRELFNNAVSINTVYTSSKGEKTVVLTNKCSIPFRVRRAAKGDGALLNPFQSITFKVAKGQDLNFSVINLWTADAEHPNSKFLSVSIKAKDLK
;
A
#
# COMPACT_ATOMS: atom_id res chain seq x y z
N MET A 1 44.34 14.87 24.90
CA MET A 1 44.33 13.99 23.75
C MET A 1 43.60 12.71 24.15
N LYS A 2 42.32 12.58 23.84
CA LYS A 2 41.50 11.37 24.11
C LYS A 2 41.46 10.53 22.82
N ARG A 3 42.00 9.33 22.88
CA ARG A 3 42.01 8.39 21.78
C ARG A 3 40.61 7.77 21.69
N PHE A 4 39.94 7.96 20.56
CA PHE A 4 38.74 7.21 20.21
C PHE A 4 39.16 5.85 19.65
N SER A 5 38.87 4.78 20.38
CA SER A 5 39.00 3.41 19.89
C SER A 5 37.77 3.10 19.07
N ILE A 6 37.93 2.94 17.76
CA ILE A 6 36.90 2.39 16.86
C ILE A 6 36.89 0.88 17.06
N ALA A 7 35.87 0.37 17.74
CA ALA A 7 35.64 -1.06 17.83
C ALA A 7 35.06 -1.54 16.49
N LEU A 8 35.88 -2.25 15.73
CA LEU A 8 35.48 -2.96 14.51
C LEU A 8 34.66 -4.19 14.96
N VAL A 9 33.34 -4.11 14.87
CA VAL A 9 32.47 -5.28 15.07
C VAL A 9 32.59 -6.16 13.83
N ALA A 10 33.45 -7.16 13.93
CA ALA A 10 33.50 -8.26 12.95
C ALA A 10 32.21 -9.07 13.07
N LEU A 11 31.31 -8.91 12.10
CA LEU A 11 30.12 -9.74 11.95
C LEU A 11 30.61 -11.16 11.59
N MET A 12 30.75 -12.03 12.59
CA MET A 12 30.98 -13.46 12.33
C MET A 12 29.70 -14.00 11.68
N MET A 13 29.74 -14.17 10.36
CA MET A 13 28.79 -15.02 9.68
C MET A 13 28.94 -16.43 10.25
N VAL A 14 28.04 -16.82 11.13
CA VAL A 14 27.87 -18.22 11.51
C VAL A 14 27.33 -18.93 10.30
N SER A 15 28.23 -19.52 9.52
CA SER A 15 27.86 -20.49 8.48
C SER A 15 27.22 -21.67 9.21
N THR A 16 25.89 -21.77 9.16
CA THR A 16 25.21 -23.01 9.51
C THR A 16 25.86 -24.12 8.68
N PRO A 17 26.27 -25.25 9.30
CA PRO A 17 26.80 -26.36 8.54
C PRO A 17 25.72 -26.81 7.55
N LEU A 18 25.89 -26.48 6.28
CA LEU A 18 25.17 -27.17 5.21
C LEU A 18 25.47 -28.65 5.41
N PHE A 19 24.42 -29.46 5.59
CA PHE A 19 24.57 -30.92 5.51
C PHE A 19 25.26 -31.21 4.19
N ALA A 20 26.53 -31.54 4.27
CA ALA A 20 27.35 -31.80 3.10
C ALA A 20 26.70 -32.96 2.35
N GLN A 21 26.18 -32.68 1.19
CA GLN A 21 25.67 -33.70 0.31
C GLN A 21 26.82 -34.66 0.04
N LYS A 22 26.63 -35.95 0.30
CA LYS A 22 27.67 -36.99 0.19
C LYS A 22 28.19 -37.22 -1.24
N ASN A 23 27.72 -36.45 -2.21
CA ASN A 23 28.20 -36.56 -3.58
C ASN A 23 29.39 -35.61 -3.82
N PRO A 24 30.63 -36.14 -3.97
CA PRO A 24 31.83 -35.32 -4.14
C PRO A 24 31.89 -34.58 -5.50
N ASP A 25 31.06 -34.98 -6.46
CA ASP A 25 31.02 -34.36 -7.79
C ASP A 25 30.18 -33.09 -7.82
N LEU A 26 29.35 -32.83 -6.78
CA LEU A 26 28.53 -31.62 -6.68
C LEU A 26 29.31 -30.48 -6.04
N ARG A 27 29.17 -29.31 -6.61
CA ARG A 27 29.65 -28.03 -6.07
C ARG A 27 28.48 -27.07 -5.97
N TYR A 28 28.34 -26.40 -4.84
CA TYR A 28 27.37 -25.33 -4.68
C TYR A 28 27.99 -24.01 -5.17
N LEU A 29 27.36 -23.41 -6.14
CA LEU A 29 27.75 -22.08 -6.62
C LEU A 29 27.38 -21.02 -5.57
N PRO A 30 28.22 -20.00 -5.36
CA PRO A 30 27.88 -18.90 -4.49
C PRO A 30 26.63 -18.19 -5.02
N LYS A 31 25.63 -18.00 -4.17
CA LYS A 31 24.39 -17.32 -4.50
C LYS A 31 24.48 -15.87 -4.03
N GLN A 32 24.08 -14.94 -4.92
CA GLN A 32 23.80 -13.58 -4.46
C GLN A 32 22.55 -13.60 -3.58
N VAL A 33 22.62 -12.88 -2.45
CA VAL A 33 21.44 -12.69 -1.61
C VAL A 33 20.56 -11.65 -2.30
N PRO A 34 19.26 -11.95 -2.58
CA PRO A 34 18.34 -10.96 -3.10
C PRO A 34 18.29 -9.75 -2.18
N GLN A 35 18.34 -8.55 -2.73
CA GLN A 35 18.22 -7.33 -1.96
C GLN A 35 16.76 -6.89 -1.93
N ARG A 36 16.31 -6.41 -0.77
CA ARG A 36 15.02 -5.74 -0.62
C ARG A 36 15.06 -4.41 -1.36
N ALA A 37 14.01 -4.08 -2.09
CA ALA A 37 13.86 -2.74 -2.64
C ALA A 37 13.73 -1.72 -1.50
N GLU A 38 14.47 -0.62 -1.59
CA GLU A 38 14.43 0.43 -0.58
C GLU A 38 13.84 1.71 -1.16
N MET A 39 12.83 2.23 -0.47
CA MET A 39 12.24 3.52 -0.76
C MET A 39 12.56 4.47 0.39
N ILE A 40 13.51 5.38 0.16
CA ILE A 40 13.89 6.42 1.13
C ILE A 40 12.85 7.52 1.07
N LEU A 41 12.14 7.74 2.17
CA LEU A 41 11.07 8.72 2.33
C LEU A 41 11.39 9.65 3.51
N PRO A 42 10.97 10.92 3.45
CA PRO A 42 11.11 11.83 4.58
C PRO A 42 10.12 11.49 5.69
N GLN A 43 10.39 11.93 6.90
CA GLN A 43 9.35 11.99 7.93
C GLN A 43 8.36 13.12 7.61
N ILE A 44 7.09 12.90 7.94
CA ILE A 44 6.02 13.92 7.83
C ILE A 44 5.48 14.19 9.23
N LYS A 45 5.50 15.44 9.67
CA LYS A 45 5.03 15.85 11.02
C LYS A 45 5.61 14.98 12.15
N GLY A 46 6.85 14.51 11.97
CA GLY A 46 7.54 13.65 12.92
C GLY A 46 7.02 12.20 12.96
N TYR A 47 6.26 11.76 11.98
CA TYR A 47 5.89 10.36 11.74
C TYR A 47 6.79 9.75 10.67
N ASN A 48 7.09 8.48 10.83
CA ASN A 48 7.67 7.65 9.77
C ASN A 48 6.58 7.27 8.76
N ILE A 49 6.97 7.04 7.51
CA ILE A 49 6.07 6.53 6.48
C ILE A 49 6.30 5.01 6.36
N TYR A 50 5.27 4.21 6.67
CA TYR A 50 5.27 2.78 6.48
C TYR A 50 4.47 2.42 5.23
N LYS A 51 5.01 1.54 4.41
CA LYS A 51 4.45 1.10 3.12
C LYS A 51 3.61 -0.15 3.33
N ALA A 52 2.30 -0.06 3.07
CA ALA A 52 1.34 -1.12 3.31
C ALA A 52 0.61 -1.53 2.04
N ASP A 53 0.62 -2.81 1.69
CA ASP A 53 -0.39 -3.34 0.78
C ASP A 53 -1.54 -3.91 1.61
N LEU A 54 -2.70 -3.27 1.49
CA LEU A 54 -3.88 -3.59 2.29
C LEU A 54 -4.89 -4.46 1.52
N HIS A 55 -4.52 -4.93 0.30
CA HIS A 55 -5.40 -5.71 -0.55
C HIS A 55 -4.60 -6.68 -1.42
N CYS A 56 -4.57 -7.95 -1.04
CA CYS A 56 -4.01 -9.01 -1.88
C CYS A 56 -4.64 -10.37 -1.57
N HIS A 57 -4.58 -11.27 -2.56
CA HIS A 57 -5.19 -12.60 -2.54
C HIS A 57 -4.15 -13.70 -2.58
N THR A 58 -4.51 -14.84 -2.02
CA THR A 58 -3.70 -16.05 -2.03
C THR A 58 -4.49 -17.20 -2.69
N PHE A 59 -3.87 -18.37 -2.77
CA PHE A 59 -4.56 -19.55 -3.25
C PHE A 59 -5.68 -20.05 -2.32
N TYR A 60 -5.85 -19.42 -1.16
CA TYR A 60 -6.99 -19.68 -0.28
C TYR A 60 -8.29 -19.05 -0.79
N SER A 61 -8.21 -18.13 -1.74
CA SER A 61 -9.36 -17.67 -2.55
C SER A 61 -9.14 -17.97 -4.03
N ASP A 62 -8.74 -17.00 -4.80
CA ASP A 62 -8.56 -17.08 -6.26
C ASP A 62 -7.20 -16.58 -6.73
N GLY A 63 -6.28 -16.28 -5.82
CA GLY A 63 -4.88 -16.02 -6.14
C GLY A 63 -4.08 -17.31 -6.37
N ASP A 64 -2.92 -17.20 -7.01
CA ASP A 64 -2.02 -18.31 -7.33
C ASP A 64 -0.75 -18.38 -6.47
N VAL A 65 -0.64 -17.50 -5.46
CA VAL A 65 0.52 -17.37 -4.57
C VAL A 65 0.13 -17.76 -3.14
N SER A 66 1.00 -18.49 -2.43
CA SER A 66 0.77 -18.83 -1.02
C SER A 66 0.86 -17.59 -0.12
N ALA A 67 0.22 -17.63 1.05
CA ALA A 67 0.32 -16.54 2.04
C ALA A 67 1.78 -16.23 2.43
N LYS A 68 2.61 -17.26 2.62
CA LYS A 68 4.06 -17.11 2.83
C LYS A 68 4.76 -16.50 1.61
N GLY A 69 4.36 -16.86 0.39
CA GLY A 69 4.85 -16.26 -0.86
C GLY A 69 4.54 -14.78 -0.91
N ARG A 70 3.31 -14.37 -0.60
CA ARG A 70 2.89 -12.96 -0.53
C ARG A 70 3.76 -12.13 0.43
N VAL A 71 4.06 -12.67 1.60
CA VAL A 71 4.97 -12.03 2.56
C VAL A 71 6.36 -11.86 1.97
N THR A 72 6.88 -12.90 1.30
CA THR A 72 8.21 -12.86 0.68
C THR A 72 8.27 -11.82 -0.44
N GLU A 73 7.27 -11.79 -1.32
CA GLU A 73 7.16 -10.77 -2.37
C GLU A 73 7.09 -9.36 -1.78
N ALA A 74 6.20 -9.14 -0.81
CA ALA A 74 6.03 -7.85 -0.16
C ALA A 74 7.33 -7.33 0.48
N TYR A 75 8.09 -8.22 1.14
CA TYR A 75 9.38 -7.88 1.70
C TYR A 75 10.37 -7.40 0.62
N TYR A 76 10.55 -8.18 -0.45
CA TYR A 76 11.49 -7.82 -1.50
C TYR A 76 11.01 -6.64 -2.34
N ASP A 77 9.71 -6.39 -2.44
CA ASP A 77 9.12 -5.19 -3.04
C ASP A 77 9.26 -3.95 -2.14
N GLY A 78 9.81 -4.08 -0.93
CA GLY A 78 10.11 -2.98 -0.02
C GLY A 78 8.97 -2.57 0.91
N LEU A 79 7.91 -3.40 1.04
CA LEU A 79 6.79 -3.12 1.95
C LEU A 79 7.14 -3.42 3.40
N ASP A 80 6.52 -2.68 4.32
CA ASP A 80 6.65 -2.85 5.77
C ASP A 80 5.44 -3.59 6.36
N ILE A 81 4.30 -3.54 5.65
CA ILE A 81 3.00 -4.05 6.11
C ILE A 81 2.32 -4.79 4.97
N LEU A 82 1.70 -5.91 5.30
CA LEU A 82 0.89 -6.69 4.37
C LEU A 82 -0.41 -7.14 5.04
N ALA A 83 -1.56 -6.86 4.44
CA ALA A 83 -2.82 -7.50 4.78
C ALA A 83 -3.11 -8.64 3.79
N ILE A 84 -3.41 -9.83 4.31
CA ILE A 84 -3.96 -10.91 3.50
C ILE A 84 -5.48 -10.76 3.54
N THR A 85 -6.10 -10.60 2.39
CA THR A 85 -7.51 -10.25 2.25
C THR A 85 -8.24 -11.17 1.27
N ASP A 86 -8.03 -12.47 1.45
CA ASP A 86 -8.72 -13.48 0.64
C ASP A 86 -10.23 -13.30 0.70
N HIS A 87 -10.90 -13.55 -0.41
CA HIS A 87 -12.36 -13.51 -0.50
C HIS A 87 -13.03 -14.41 0.54
N VAL A 88 -14.08 -13.89 1.17
CA VAL A 88 -14.94 -14.68 2.06
C VAL A 88 -15.80 -15.65 1.25
N GLU A 89 -16.41 -15.16 0.15
CA GLU A 89 -17.43 -15.88 -0.61
C GLU A 89 -16.92 -16.58 -1.87
N TYR A 90 -15.80 -16.13 -2.42
CA TYR A 90 -15.27 -16.65 -3.67
C TYR A 90 -13.91 -17.31 -3.47
N ARG A 91 -13.90 -18.63 -3.33
CA ARG A 91 -12.72 -19.42 -2.95
C ARG A 91 -12.53 -20.66 -3.87
N PRO A 92 -12.31 -20.44 -5.19
CA PRO A 92 -12.35 -21.53 -6.18
C PRO A 92 -11.18 -22.51 -6.08
N TYR A 93 -10.04 -22.11 -5.47
CA TYR A 93 -8.83 -22.92 -5.43
C TYR A 93 -8.55 -23.57 -4.09
N GLU A 94 -9.20 -23.11 -3.03
CA GLU A 94 -8.88 -23.46 -1.64
C GLU A 94 -8.76 -24.96 -1.40
N GLN A 95 -9.74 -25.74 -1.79
CA GLN A 95 -9.72 -27.19 -1.52
C GLN A 95 -8.60 -27.93 -2.24
N LYS A 96 -8.36 -27.58 -3.52
CA LYS A 96 -7.25 -28.17 -4.29
C LYS A 96 -5.91 -27.85 -3.65
N MET A 97 -5.73 -26.62 -3.22
CA MET A 97 -4.47 -26.15 -2.65
C MET A 97 -4.24 -26.69 -1.25
N LEU A 98 -5.25 -26.83 -0.42
CA LEU A 98 -5.15 -27.49 0.87
C LEU A 98 -4.72 -28.95 0.73
N ARG A 99 -5.29 -29.70 -0.20
CA ARG A 99 -4.86 -31.07 -0.49
C ARG A 99 -3.41 -31.13 -0.97
N ALA A 100 -3.01 -30.23 -1.86
CA ALA A 100 -1.66 -30.21 -2.43
C ALA A 100 -0.59 -29.74 -1.44
N THR A 101 -0.89 -28.75 -0.61
CA THR A 101 0.11 -28.08 0.23
C THR A 101 0.17 -28.62 1.66
N ARG A 102 -0.94 -29.15 2.19
CA ARG A 102 -1.05 -29.67 3.55
C ARG A 102 -1.19 -31.20 3.64
N GLY A 103 -1.19 -31.89 2.50
CA GLY A 103 -1.29 -33.34 2.47
C GLY A 103 -2.64 -33.89 2.94
N TYR A 104 -3.69 -33.09 2.96
CA TYR A 104 -5.03 -33.57 3.31
C TYR A 104 -5.54 -34.56 2.27
N HIS A 105 -6.00 -35.72 2.73
CA HIS A 105 -6.71 -36.69 1.91
C HIS A 105 -8.22 -36.44 1.98
N LYS A 106 -8.95 -37.01 1.01
CA LYS A 106 -10.42 -36.94 1.01
C LYS A 106 -10.97 -37.48 2.35
N GLY A 107 -11.70 -36.65 3.10
CA GLY A 107 -12.21 -36.96 4.43
C GLY A 107 -11.38 -36.45 5.62
N GLU A 108 -10.18 -35.90 5.41
CA GLU A 108 -9.29 -35.37 6.47
C GLU A 108 -9.24 -33.84 6.50
N LEU A 109 -10.10 -33.17 5.74
CA LEU A 109 -10.15 -31.72 5.77
C LEU A 109 -10.66 -31.21 7.11
N PRO A 110 -10.15 -30.06 7.61
CA PRO A 110 -10.63 -29.47 8.86
C PRO A 110 -12.15 -29.32 8.84
N GLU A 111 -12.79 -29.52 9.99
CA GLU A 111 -14.21 -29.24 10.12
C GLU A 111 -14.55 -27.82 9.65
N VAL A 112 -15.67 -27.70 8.95
CA VAL A 112 -16.20 -26.40 8.56
C VAL A 112 -16.60 -25.63 9.81
N LYS A 113 -15.90 -24.54 10.11
CA LYS A 113 -16.18 -23.70 11.28
C LYS A 113 -17.27 -22.66 11.03
N ASN A 114 -17.71 -22.51 9.78
CA ASN A 114 -18.72 -21.52 9.39
C ASN A 114 -19.61 -22.08 8.27
N ASN A 115 -20.79 -21.51 8.13
CA ASN A 115 -21.78 -21.89 7.10
C ASN A 115 -21.58 -21.10 5.79
N ILE A 116 -20.38 -20.69 5.48
CA ILE A 116 -20.09 -19.94 4.26
C ILE A 116 -20.13 -20.91 3.10
N ILE A 117 -21.07 -20.69 2.20
CA ILE A 117 -21.18 -21.43 0.95
C ILE A 117 -20.59 -20.54 -0.12
N SER A 118 -19.46 -20.97 -0.70
CA SER A 118 -18.91 -20.32 -1.89
C SER A 118 -19.95 -20.37 -3.02
N HIS A 119 -20.16 -19.25 -3.73
CA HIS A 119 -21.06 -19.19 -4.87
C HIS A 119 -20.66 -20.15 -6.02
N LYS A 120 -19.41 -20.60 -6.03
CA LYS A 120 -18.90 -21.62 -6.94
C LYS A 120 -17.99 -22.54 -6.14
N PRO A 121 -18.54 -23.50 -5.40
CA PRO A 121 -17.70 -24.47 -4.71
C PRO A 121 -16.81 -25.17 -5.75
N ALA A 122 -15.51 -25.13 -5.53
CA ALA A 122 -14.55 -25.82 -6.40
C ALA A 122 -14.71 -27.32 -6.35
N ASP A 123 -15.42 -27.83 -5.36
CA ASP A 123 -15.70 -29.24 -5.16
C ASP A 123 -17.13 -29.43 -4.62
N LYS A 124 -17.80 -30.49 -5.06
CA LYS A 124 -19.19 -30.86 -4.65
C LYS A 124 -19.31 -31.14 -3.15
N ASP A 125 -18.23 -31.38 -2.48
CA ASP A 125 -18.21 -31.77 -1.07
C ASP A 125 -18.32 -30.55 -0.10
N GLY A 126 -18.37 -29.31 -0.59
CA GLY A 126 -18.77 -28.11 0.16
C GLY A 126 -17.92 -27.79 1.40
N ILE A 127 -16.70 -28.33 1.50
CA ILE A 127 -15.86 -28.18 2.68
C ILE A 127 -15.14 -26.83 2.60
N LEU A 128 -15.44 -25.96 3.53
CA LEU A 128 -14.77 -24.67 3.72
C LEU A 128 -13.70 -24.81 4.77
N ALA A 129 -12.53 -24.31 4.47
CA ALA A 129 -11.45 -24.24 5.46
C ALA A 129 -11.69 -23.09 6.44
N ASP A 130 -10.92 -23.09 7.51
CA ASP A 130 -10.82 -21.98 8.46
C ASP A 130 -10.29 -20.74 7.74
N LEU A 131 -11.08 -19.67 7.69
CA LEU A 131 -10.73 -18.42 7.00
C LEU A 131 -9.57 -17.64 7.66
N ASN A 132 -9.16 -18.00 8.86
CA ASN A 132 -8.02 -17.43 9.55
C ASN A 132 -6.67 -17.99 9.05
N ILE A 133 -6.67 -19.15 8.40
CA ILE A 133 -5.44 -19.83 7.97
C ILE A 133 -4.50 -18.96 7.14
N PRO A 134 -4.96 -18.18 6.14
CA PRO A 134 -4.06 -17.35 5.32
C PRO A 134 -3.25 -16.37 6.17
N TYR A 135 -3.89 -15.72 7.12
CA TYR A 135 -3.20 -14.81 8.04
C TYR A 135 -2.24 -15.56 8.99
N GLU A 136 -2.65 -16.69 9.56
CA GLU A 136 -1.79 -17.47 10.45
C GLU A 136 -0.52 -17.96 9.75
N GLU A 137 -0.62 -18.32 8.46
CA GLU A 137 0.54 -18.70 7.66
C GLU A 137 1.44 -17.51 7.30
N ALA A 138 0.88 -16.31 7.16
CA ALA A 138 1.62 -15.09 6.85
C ALA A 138 2.34 -14.52 8.08
N LYS A 139 1.74 -14.59 9.25
CA LYS A 139 2.16 -13.90 10.48
C LYS A 139 3.61 -14.18 10.86
N LYS A 140 3.97 -15.45 11.09
CA LYS A 140 5.35 -15.82 11.48
C LYS A 140 6.41 -15.49 10.43
N PRO A 141 6.20 -15.74 9.12
CA PRO A 141 7.11 -15.26 8.08
C PRO A 141 7.31 -13.75 8.09
N ALA A 142 6.24 -12.97 8.25
CA ALA A 142 6.31 -11.50 8.31
C ALA A 142 7.14 -11.04 9.53
N GLU A 143 6.87 -11.57 10.72
CA GLU A 143 7.61 -11.26 11.94
C GLU A 143 9.12 -11.52 11.77
N ARG A 144 9.52 -12.64 11.14
CA ARG A 144 10.93 -12.97 10.88
C ARG A 144 11.63 -11.99 9.95
N LEU A 145 10.87 -11.32 9.08
CA LEU A 145 11.36 -10.32 8.13
C LEU A 145 11.22 -8.89 8.66
N GLY A 146 10.77 -8.71 9.91
CA GLY A 146 10.53 -7.39 10.50
C GLY A 146 9.35 -6.66 9.88
N MET A 147 8.41 -7.37 9.27
CA MET A 147 7.17 -6.86 8.70
C MET A 147 5.99 -7.05 9.65
N LEU A 148 4.96 -6.24 9.47
CA LEU A 148 3.68 -6.40 10.14
C LEU A 148 2.67 -7.08 9.19
N ALA A 149 2.19 -8.28 9.54
CA ALA A 149 1.04 -8.87 8.89
C ALA A 149 -0.25 -8.40 9.59
N ILE A 150 -1.26 -8.00 8.80
CA ILE A 150 -2.58 -7.58 9.29
C ILE A 150 -3.60 -8.67 8.93
N PRO A 151 -4.39 -9.17 9.90
CA PRO A 151 -5.49 -10.09 9.60
C PRO A 151 -6.60 -9.34 8.85
N GLY A 152 -7.07 -9.93 7.77
CA GLY A 152 -8.14 -9.35 6.96
C GLY A 152 -8.83 -10.37 6.08
N VAL A 153 -9.96 -9.97 5.53
CA VAL A 153 -10.71 -10.69 4.49
C VAL A 153 -11.38 -9.68 3.56
N GLU A 154 -11.70 -10.10 2.35
CA GLU A 154 -12.54 -9.34 1.44
C GLU A 154 -13.97 -9.89 1.42
N VAL A 155 -14.93 -9.07 1.86
CA VAL A 155 -16.37 -9.31 1.65
C VAL A 155 -16.70 -8.97 0.20
N THR A 156 -17.06 -9.98 -0.58
CA THR A 156 -17.20 -9.89 -2.03
C THR A 156 -18.66 -10.08 -2.45
N ARG A 157 -19.22 -9.03 -3.05
CA ARG A 157 -20.61 -9.02 -3.54
C ARG A 157 -20.67 -8.52 -4.97
N HIS A 158 -21.88 -8.47 -5.51
CA HIS A 158 -22.10 -8.01 -6.87
C HIS A 158 -21.59 -6.56 -7.06
N ALA A 159 -20.65 -6.37 -7.98
CA ALA A 159 -19.88 -5.14 -8.10
C ALA A 159 -20.71 -3.87 -8.37
N ASP A 160 -21.80 -3.97 -9.12
CA ASP A 160 -22.66 -2.83 -9.47
C ASP A 160 -23.71 -2.48 -8.40
N LYS A 161 -24.02 -3.40 -7.49
CA LYS A 161 -25.06 -3.23 -6.46
C LYS A 161 -24.51 -2.97 -5.07
N VAL A 162 -23.46 -3.68 -4.71
CA VAL A 162 -22.86 -3.67 -3.35
C VAL A 162 -21.38 -3.33 -3.39
N GLY A 163 -20.60 -3.97 -4.28
CA GLY A 163 -19.16 -3.82 -4.34
C GLY A 163 -18.42 -4.76 -3.39
N HIS A 164 -17.13 -4.48 -3.19
CA HIS A 164 -16.22 -5.28 -2.38
C HIS A 164 -15.66 -4.44 -1.22
N PHE A 165 -15.43 -5.08 -0.08
CA PHE A 165 -14.96 -4.40 1.12
C PHE A 165 -13.94 -5.26 1.86
N ASN A 166 -12.75 -4.71 2.12
CA ASN A 166 -11.80 -5.35 3.02
C ASN A 166 -12.15 -5.04 4.48
N ALA A 167 -12.28 -6.07 5.30
CA ALA A 167 -12.29 -5.97 6.74
C ALA A 167 -10.88 -6.23 7.26
N LEU A 168 -10.24 -5.23 7.87
CA LEU A 168 -8.86 -5.25 8.35
C LEU A 168 -8.83 -5.25 9.88
N PHE A 169 -7.81 -5.88 10.48
CA PHE A 169 -7.66 -6.02 11.95
C PHE A 169 -8.81 -6.80 12.59
N ILE A 170 -9.32 -7.80 11.89
CA ILE A 170 -10.32 -8.72 12.42
C ILE A 170 -9.71 -9.67 13.45
N GLU A 171 -10.55 -10.21 14.35
CA GLU A 171 -10.16 -11.23 15.33
C GLU A 171 -10.44 -12.65 14.82
N ASP A 172 -11.60 -12.86 14.20
CA ASP A 172 -12.02 -14.15 13.64
C ASP A 172 -12.73 -13.96 12.29
N ALA A 173 -12.05 -14.33 11.23
CA ALA A 173 -12.56 -14.26 9.87
C ALA A 173 -13.81 -15.11 9.66
N ASN A 174 -13.95 -16.22 10.39
CA ASN A 174 -15.06 -17.17 10.25
C ASN A 174 -16.42 -16.59 10.66
N THR A 175 -16.44 -15.50 11.39
CA THR A 175 -17.68 -14.86 11.88
C THR A 175 -18.10 -13.64 11.07
N ILE A 176 -17.37 -13.32 9.98
CA ILE A 176 -17.66 -12.12 9.17
C ILE A 176 -18.85 -12.32 8.25
N TYR A 177 -18.96 -13.48 7.63
CA TYR A 177 -19.98 -13.73 6.61
C TYR A 177 -21.41 -13.66 7.15
N ASP A 178 -22.25 -13.00 6.37
CA ASP A 178 -23.71 -13.05 6.48
C ASP A 178 -24.29 -12.95 5.06
N PRO A 179 -25.44 -13.62 4.74
CA PRO A 179 -26.12 -13.43 3.45
C PRO A 179 -26.45 -11.96 3.14
N ASP A 180 -26.80 -11.18 4.15
CA ASP A 180 -26.91 -9.72 4.05
C ASP A 180 -25.49 -9.07 4.06
N PRO A 181 -25.10 -8.37 2.98
CA PRO A 181 -23.80 -7.72 2.91
C PRO A 181 -23.60 -6.63 4.00
N GLU A 182 -24.65 -5.95 4.39
CA GLU A 182 -24.57 -4.95 5.47
C GLU A 182 -24.26 -5.64 6.80
N GLN A 183 -24.90 -6.75 7.10
CA GLN A 183 -24.64 -7.51 8.31
C GLN A 183 -23.19 -8.03 8.35
N SER A 184 -22.63 -8.46 7.20
CA SER A 184 -21.21 -8.82 7.11
C SER A 184 -20.29 -7.66 7.53
N LEU A 185 -20.58 -6.42 7.08
CA LEU A 185 -19.81 -5.25 7.51
C LEU A 185 -20.01 -4.95 9.02
N ARG A 186 -21.21 -5.12 9.54
CA ARG A 186 -21.49 -4.97 10.98
C ARG A 186 -20.76 -6.01 11.82
N ASN A 187 -20.68 -7.25 11.36
CA ASN A 187 -19.92 -8.32 12.02
C ASN A 187 -18.44 -7.95 12.09
N ALA A 188 -17.87 -7.40 11.01
CA ALA A 188 -16.49 -6.89 11.00
C ALA A 188 -16.32 -5.74 12.01
N LYS A 189 -17.22 -4.75 12.00
CA LYS A 189 -17.17 -3.60 12.93
C LYS A 189 -17.31 -4.04 14.38
N ALA A 190 -18.11 -5.06 14.68
CA ALA A 190 -18.27 -5.62 16.03
C ALA A 190 -16.98 -6.18 16.61
N GLN A 191 -16.05 -6.65 15.76
CA GLN A 191 -14.70 -7.07 16.13
C GLN A 191 -13.71 -5.88 16.22
N GLY A 192 -14.18 -4.65 16.02
CA GLY A 192 -13.32 -3.47 15.96
C GLY A 192 -12.54 -3.35 14.66
N ALA A 193 -12.89 -4.07 13.59
CA ALA A 193 -12.22 -3.98 12.30
C ALA A 193 -12.37 -2.58 11.68
N LEU A 194 -11.41 -2.24 10.82
CA LEU A 194 -11.53 -1.14 9.86
C LEU A 194 -12.00 -1.71 8.52
N VAL A 195 -12.99 -1.06 7.92
CA VAL A 195 -13.57 -1.48 6.63
C VAL A 195 -13.13 -0.52 5.53
N MET A 196 -12.48 -1.05 4.50
CA MET A 196 -12.08 -0.31 3.30
C MET A 196 -12.95 -0.70 2.12
N HIS A 197 -13.55 0.28 1.43
CA HIS A 197 -14.29 0.06 0.18
C HIS A 197 -13.30 -0.11 -0.97
N ASN A 198 -13.20 -1.31 -1.53
CA ASN A 198 -12.24 -1.69 -2.54
C ASN A 198 -12.69 -1.22 -3.94
N HIS A 199 -11.73 -0.79 -4.77
CA HIS A 199 -11.89 -0.48 -6.21
C HIS A 199 -13.33 -0.05 -6.63
N PRO A 200 -13.86 1.09 -6.09
CA PRO A 200 -15.29 1.45 -6.23
C PRO A 200 -15.79 1.61 -7.67
N GLY A 201 -14.87 1.71 -8.65
CA GLY A 201 -15.19 1.80 -10.08
C GLY A 201 -15.14 0.48 -10.85
N TRP A 202 -14.70 -0.62 -10.22
CA TRP A 202 -14.54 -1.90 -10.91
C TRP A 202 -15.87 -2.46 -11.40
N LYS A 203 -15.92 -2.83 -12.68
CA LYS A 203 -17.13 -3.27 -13.40
C LYS A 203 -18.29 -2.26 -13.35
N ARG A 204 -18.03 -1.00 -13.06
CA ARG A 204 -19.02 0.09 -13.00
C ARG A 204 -18.67 1.20 -13.99
N LYS A 205 -19.68 1.97 -14.44
CA LYS A 205 -19.49 3.13 -15.32
C LYS A 205 -19.00 4.38 -14.58
N THR A 206 -19.10 4.40 -13.26
CA THR A 206 -18.76 5.54 -12.40
C THR A 206 -18.31 5.05 -11.03
N VAL A 207 -17.50 5.86 -10.35
CA VAL A 207 -17.15 5.67 -8.93
C VAL A 207 -18.22 6.22 -7.98
N ASP A 208 -19.29 6.85 -8.49
CA ASP A 208 -20.33 7.44 -7.66
C ASP A 208 -21.05 6.38 -6.81
N MET A 209 -21.52 6.79 -5.63
CA MET A 209 -22.14 5.88 -4.67
C MET A 209 -23.54 5.46 -5.13
N CYS A 210 -23.82 4.14 -5.15
CA CYS A 210 -25.18 3.61 -5.19
C CYS A 210 -25.86 3.75 -3.81
N ASP A 211 -27.13 3.38 -3.71
CA ASP A 211 -27.89 3.56 -2.46
C ASP A 211 -27.35 2.71 -1.31
N PHE A 212 -26.87 1.48 -1.60
CA PHE A 212 -26.19 0.66 -0.60
C PHE A 212 -24.94 1.38 -0.07
N HIS A 213 -24.11 1.92 -0.97
CA HIS A 213 -22.92 2.67 -0.54
C HIS A 213 -23.29 3.86 0.33
N LYS A 214 -24.25 4.69 -0.09
CA LYS A 214 -24.71 5.84 0.73
C LYS A 214 -25.07 5.39 2.13
N LYS A 215 -25.88 4.33 2.24
CA LYS A 215 -26.32 3.78 3.53
C LYS A 215 -25.12 3.39 4.41
N VAL A 216 -24.23 2.50 3.94
CA VAL A 216 -23.13 2.00 4.77
C VAL A 216 -22.09 3.07 5.12
N TYR A 217 -21.92 4.09 4.26
CA TYR A 217 -21.09 5.25 4.58
C TYR A 217 -21.74 6.18 5.62
N ASP A 218 -23.04 6.44 5.50
CA ASP A 218 -23.78 7.31 6.43
C ASP A 218 -23.88 6.66 7.83
N GLU A 219 -23.97 5.35 7.89
CA GLU A 219 -23.96 4.54 9.11
C GLU A 219 -22.54 4.29 9.67
N LYS A 220 -21.50 4.88 9.04
CA LYS A 220 -20.08 4.77 9.46
C LYS A 220 -19.56 3.32 9.52
N LEU A 221 -20.06 2.48 8.64
CA LEU A 221 -19.55 1.12 8.47
C LEU A 221 -18.28 1.07 7.61
N VAL A 222 -17.92 2.16 6.93
CA VAL A 222 -16.73 2.28 6.08
C VAL A 222 -15.76 3.27 6.70
N ASP A 223 -14.50 2.90 6.82
CA ASP A 223 -13.42 3.68 7.43
C ASP A 223 -12.41 4.22 6.40
N GLY A 224 -12.36 3.62 5.21
CA GLY A 224 -11.43 4.00 4.15
C GLY A 224 -11.92 3.65 2.76
N VAL A 225 -11.23 4.19 1.76
CA VAL A 225 -11.52 3.92 0.35
C VAL A 225 -10.22 3.63 -0.40
N GLU A 226 -10.24 2.59 -1.20
CA GLU A 226 -9.16 2.28 -2.13
C GLU A 226 -9.25 3.24 -3.33
N VAL A 227 -8.46 4.33 -3.27
CA VAL A 227 -8.43 5.34 -4.34
C VAL A 227 -7.60 4.88 -5.53
N VAL A 228 -6.67 3.95 -5.28
CA VAL A 228 -5.87 3.26 -6.29
C VAL A 228 -5.92 1.76 -6.06
N ASN A 229 -6.28 1.01 -7.10
CA ASN A 229 -6.22 -0.44 -7.13
C ASN A 229 -5.28 -0.87 -8.27
N GLY A 230 -4.15 -1.51 -7.93
CA GLY A 230 -3.08 -1.79 -8.88
C GLY A 230 -2.59 -0.53 -9.58
N GLY A 231 -3.02 -0.32 -10.83
CA GLY A 231 -2.76 0.90 -11.62
C GLY A 231 -4.00 1.74 -11.89
N SER A 232 -5.18 1.31 -11.41
CA SER A 232 -6.44 2.02 -11.65
C SER A 232 -6.66 3.08 -10.58
N PHE A 233 -6.72 4.35 -10.98
CA PHE A 233 -6.85 5.49 -10.08
C PHE A 233 -8.17 6.23 -10.27
N GLY A 234 -8.90 6.46 -9.17
CA GLY A 234 -10.14 7.22 -9.13
C GLY A 234 -9.97 8.61 -8.48
N PRO A 235 -9.65 9.69 -9.21
CA PRO A 235 -9.39 11.01 -8.63
C PRO A 235 -10.50 11.55 -7.72
N LYS A 236 -11.78 11.32 -8.07
CA LYS A 236 -12.94 11.73 -7.25
C LYS A 236 -12.97 11.04 -5.88
N LEU A 237 -12.26 9.91 -5.72
CA LEU A 237 -12.27 9.16 -4.47
C LEU A 237 -11.46 9.86 -3.37
N ILE A 238 -10.45 10.67 -3.73
CA ILE A 238 -9.71 11.48 -2.76
C ILE A 238 -10.69 12.43 -2.07
N GLN A 239 -11.50 13.15 -2.87
CA GLN A 239 -12.49 14.09 -2.33
C GLN A 239 -13.48 13.38 -1.38
N ARG A 240 -13.97 12.19 -1.77
CA ARG A 240 -14.84 11.37 -0.91
C ARG A 240 -14.20 11.06 0.45
N CYS A 241 -12.91 10.69 0.44
CA CYS A 241 -12.19 10.42 1.68
C CYS A 241 -12.15 11.66 2.57
N LEU A 242 -11.80 12.83 2.02
CA LEU A 242 -11.69 14.07 2.78
C LEU A 242 -13.04 14.53 3.35
N GLU A 243 -14.12 14.53 2.56
CA GLU A 243 -15.45 14.93 2.99
C GLU A 243 -16.01 14.06 4.11
N ARG A 244 -15.68 12.76 4.07
CA ARG A 244 -16.23 11.78 5.02
C ARG A 244 -15.25 11.38 6.12
N LYS A 245 -14.05 11.96 6.15
CA LYS A 245 -12.97 11.64 7.10
C LYS A 245 -12.61 10.14 7.07
N LEU A 246 -12.32 9.64 5.88
CA LEU A 246 -11.94 8.26 5.61
C LEU A 246 -10.46 8.20 5.22
N PHE A 247 -9.77 7.15 5.60
CA PHE A 247 -8.40 6.99 5.16
C PHE A 247 -8.31 6.77 3.64
N VAL A 248 -7.28 7.35 3.03
CA VAL A 248 -6.93 7.17 1.63
C VAL A 248 -6.13 5.89 1.50
N GLY A 249 -6.68 4.88 0.84
CA GLY A 249 -6.07 3.58 0.64
C GLY A 249 -5.57 3.35 -0.78
N ALA A 250 -4.56 2.51 -0.91
CA ALA A 250 -4.11 1.90 -2.15
C ALA A 250 -3.72 0.44 -1.87
N GLY A 251 -4.10 -0.45 -2.77
CA GLY A 251 -3.76 -1.87 -2.71
C GLY A 251 -3.43 -2.42 -4.08
N THR A 252 -2.81 -3.59 -4.12
CA THR A 252 -2.50 -4.22 -5.40
C THR A 252 -3.64 -5.03 -5.97
N ASP A 253 -4.48 -5.59 -5.10
CA ASP A 253 -5.46 -6.61 -5.49
C ASP A 253 -4.78 -7.77 -6.24
N ALA A 254 -3.57 -8.11 -5.79
CA ALA A 254 -2.72 -9.04 -6.50
C ALA A 254 -3.24 -10.47 -6.37
N HIS A 255 -3.52 -11.10 -7.51
CA HIS A 255 -3.89 -12.51 -7.63
C HIS A 255 -2.69 -13.37 -8.07
N SER A 256 -1.89 -12.86 -9.03
CA SER A 256 -0.64 -13.49 -9.49
C SER A 256 0.59 -12.85 -8.86
N THR A 257 1.79 -13.33 -9.20
CA THR A 257 3.03 -12.80 -8.63
C THR A 257 3.22 -11.32 -8.95
N THR A 258 3.70 -10.54 -7.99
CA THR A 258 3.88 -9.08 -8.13
C THR A 258 5.10 -8.70 -8.98
N ALA A 259 6.07 -9.62 -9.13
CA ALA A 259 7.31 -9.38 -9.85
C ALA A 259 7.10 -8.93 -11.31
N TYR A 260 6.09 -9.46 -12.00
CA TYR A 260 5.79 -9.07 -13.38
C TYR A 260 5.26 -7.66 -13.55
N ILE A 261 4.66 -7.10 -12.49
CA ILE A 261 3.97 -5.82 -12.54
C ILE A 261 4.87 -4.70 -12.00
N TYR A 262 5.60 -4.98 -10.92
CA TYR A 262 6.33 -3.96 -10.16
C TYR A 262 7.85 -4.12 -10.26
N ASN A 263 8.47 -4.83 -9.35
CA ASN A 263 9.92 -4.87 -9.19
C ASN A 263 10.66 -5.38 -10.44
N GLY A 264 10.12 -6.37 -11.13
CA GLY A 264 10.67 -6.86 -12.40
C GLY A 264 10.63 -5.83 -13.54
N ARG A 265 9.87 -4.73 -13.39
CA ARG A 265 9.80 -3.60 -14.33
C ARG A 265 10.40 -2.32 -13.78
N GLY A 266 11.04 -2.37 -12.61
CA GLY A 266 11.66 -1.21 -11.98
C GLY A 266 10.69 -0.24 -11.30
N TYR A 267 9.46 -0.68 -10.99
CA TYR A 267 8.49 0.11 -10.22
C TYR A 267 8.42 -0.37 -8.78
N PHE A 268 8.23 0.57 -7.85
CA PHE A 268 7.80 0.23 -6.51
C PHE A 268 6.34 -0.22 -6.53
N ARG A 269 6.02 -1.18 -5.64
CA ARG A 269 4.69 -1.76 -5.52
C ARG A 269 3.67 -0.71 -5.08
N THR A 270 2.47 -0.72 -5.70
CA THR A 270 1.33 0.08 -5.26
C THR A 270 1.05 -0.21 -3.79
N CYS A 271 0.92 0.84 -2.97
CA CYS A 271 0.75 0.71 -1.53
C CYS A 271 0.14 1.95 -0.90
N THR A 272 -0.40 1.77 0.28
CA THR A 272 -0.78 2.87 1.18
C THR A 272 0.45 3.29 1.99
N PHE A 273 0.81 4.56 1.97
CA PHE A 273 1.74 5.17 2.91
C PHE A 273 1.00 5.49 4.20
N ILE A 274 1.40 4.89 5.31
CA ILE A 274 0.79 5.07 6.62
C ILE A 274 1.77 5.81 7.54
N LEU A 275 1.34 6.95 8.06
CA LEU A 275 2.16 7.82 8.90
C LEU A 275 1.99 7.46 10.37
N ALA A 276 2.96 6.75 10.94
CA ALA A 276 2.95 6.29 12.32
C ALA A 276 4.30 6.49 13.03
N LYS A 277 4.30 6.46 14.37
CA LYS A 277 5.54 6.58 15.15
C LYS A 277 6.35 5.30 15.16
N GLU A 278 5.67 4.16 15.10
CA GLU A 278 6.27 2.84 15.21
C GLU A 278 5.49 1.82 14.37
N LEU A 279 6.14 0.71 14.01
CA LEU A 279 5.55 -0.38 13.24
C LEU A 279 4.87 -1.38 14.19
N THR A 280 3.73 -0.99 14.76
CA THR A 280 2.88 -1.86 15.58
C THR A 280 1.44 -1.83 15.07
N ALA A 281 0.70 -2.93 15.24
CA ALA A 281 -0.70 -3.02 14.81
C ALA A 281 -1.54 -1.85 15.39
N LYS A 282 -1.30 -1.50 16.66
CA LYS A 282 -1.99 -0.39 17.34
C LYS A 282 -1.67 0.96 16.70
N ALA A 283 -0.39 1.27 16.45
CA ALA A 283 0.01 2.56 15.88
C ALA A 283 -0.43 2.69 14.42
N ILE A 284 -0.40 1.61 13.66
CA ILE A 284 -0.86 1.56 12.27
C ILE A 284 -2.39 1.73 12.22
N LYS A 285 -3.14 1.02 13.05
CA LYS A 285 -4.60 1.17 13.14
C LYS A 285 -5.00 2.60 13.56
N ASP A 286 -4.32 3.19 14.55
CA ASP A 286 -4.54 4.58 14.96
C ASP A 286 -4.25 5.57 13.82
N ALA A 287 -3.23 5.32 13.01
CA ALA A 287 -2.92 6.16 11.85
C ALA A 287 -4.02 6.11 10.79
N LEU A 288 -4.56 4.92 10.49
CA LEU A 288 -5.69 4.74 9.57
C LEU A 288 -6.94 5.46 10.08
N VAL A 289 -7.30 5.26 11.35
CA VAL A 289 -8.47 5.94 11.98
C VAL A 289 -8.35 7.48 11.96
N LYS A 290 -7.12 8.01 11.96
CA LYS A 290 -6.85 9.46 11.95
C LYS A 290 -6.51 10.00 10.57
N ASP A 291 -6.83 9.30 9.50
CA ASP A 291 -6.61 9.70 8.10
C ASP A 291 -5.16 10.12 7.79
N ARG A 292 -4.18 9.57 8.55
CA ARG A 292 -2.76 9.83 8.33
C ARG A 292 -2.21 8.89 7.26
N THR A 293 -2.76 9.02 6.05
CA THR A 293 -2.44 8.14 4.92
C THR A 293 -2.29 8.90 3.62
N LEU A 294 -1.48 8.33 2.71
CA LEU A 294 -1.38 8.71 1.31
C LEU A 294 -1.39 7.44 0.47
N ALA A 295 -1.97 7.49 -0.71
CA ALA A 295 -1.86 6.40 -1.69
C ALA A 295 -0.62 6.61 -2.56
N TYR A 296 0.05 5.52 -2.93
CA TYR A 296 1.19 5.53 -3.85
C TYR A 296 1.00 4.49 -4.95
N ALA A 297 1.23 4.90 -6.19
CA ALA A 297 1.31 4.00 -7.34
C ALA A 297 2.11 4.63 -8.48
N TYR A 298 3.07 3.88 -9.06
CA TYR A 298 3.84 4.29 -10.26
C TYR A 298 4.34 5.73 -10.19
N ASP A 299 5.06 6.06 -9.11
CA ASP A 299 5.62 7.38 -8.82
C ASP A 299 4.59 8.50 -8.61
N ASN A 300 3.32 8.17 -8.49
CA ASN A 300 2.29 9.13 -8.11
C ASN A 300 1.95 8.99 -6.62
N VAL A 301 1.72 10.13 -5.97
CA VAL A 301 1.22 10.18 -4.58
C VAL A 301 -0.10 10.93 -4.56
N MET A 302 -1.08 10.39 -3.85
CA MET A 302 -2.44 10.88 -3.79
C MET A 302 -2.89 11.02 -2.32
N GLY A 303 -3.57 12.12 -2.00
CA GLY A 303 -4.14 12.30 -0.67
C GLY A 303 -4.52 13.75 -0.37
N SER A 304 -4.66 14.07 0.92
CA SER A 304 -4.95 15.43 1.35
C SER A 304 -3.84 16.38 0.92
N GLU A 305 -4.20 17.61 0.52
CA GLU A 305 -3.22 18.62 0.14
C GLU A 305 -2.20 18.85 1.24
N GLU A 306 -2.63 18.84 2.48
CA GLU A 306 -1.76 19.02 3.64
C GLU A 306 -0.64 17.97 3.69
N LEU A 307 -0.97 16.68 3.64
CA LEU A 307 0.02 15.59 3.74
C LEU A 307 0.90 15.51 2.49
N VAL A 308 0.31 15.72 1.31
CA VAL A 308 1.07 15.73 0.04
C VAL A 308 2.06 16.89 0.01
N ARG A 309 1.67 18.07 0.51
CA ARG A 309 2.53 19.26 0.61
C ARG A 309 3.67 19.03 1.61
N GLU A 310 3.37 18.46 2.77
CA GLU A 310 4.39 18.11 3.77
C GLU A 310 5.40 17.09 3.22
N LEU A 311 4.92 16.07 2.48
CA LEU A 311 5.81 15.14 1.81
C LEU A 311 6.78 15.88 0.87
N PHE A 312 6.25 16.75 0.00
CA PHE A 312 7.07 17.50 -0.95
C PHE A 312 8.06 18.43 -0.24
N ASN A 313 7.61 19.20 0.74
CA ASN A 313 8.44 20.15 1.47
C ASN A 313 9.59 19.48 2.23
N ASN A 314 9.37 18.28 2.77
CA ASN A 314 10.41 17.53 3.48
C ASN A 314 11.33 16.75 2.52
N ALA A 315 10.83 16.39 1.33
CA ALA A 315 11.60 15.69 0.30
C ALA A 315 12.45 16.60 -0.56
N VAL A 316 12.05 17.86 -0.79
CA VAL A 316 12.68 18.76 -1.76
C VAL A 316 13.19 20.03 -1.08
N SER A 317 14.50 20.29 -1.18
CA SER A 317 15.05 21.60 -0.81
C SER A 317 15.07 22.53 -2.02
N ILE A 318 14.76 23.81 -1.78
CA ILE A 318 14.69 24.86 -2.79
C ILE A 318 15.61 26.00 -2.34
N ASN A 319 16.68 26.28 -3.12
CA ASN A 319 17.71 27.24 -2.75
C ASN A 319 18.06 28.13 -3.94
N THR A 320 18.27 29.42 -3.69
CA THR A 320 18.91 30.31 -4.65
C THR A 320 20.42 30.15 -4.56
N VAL A 321 21.05 29.71 -5.64
CA VAL A 321 22.49 29.47 -5.70
C VAL A 321 23.27 30.63 -6.35
N TYR A 322 22.58 31.49 -7.08
CA TYR A 322 23.18 32.62 -7.75
C TYR A 322 22.15 33.72 -8.02
N THR A 323 22.60 35.00 -7.87
CA THR A 323 21.82 36.17 -8.30
C THR A 323 22.68 37.00 -9.25
N SER A 324 22.19 37.23 -10.47
CA SER A 324 22.92 38.02 -11.46
C SER A 324 22.92 39.50 -11.12
N SER A 325 23.78 40.28 -11.78
CA SER A 325 23.82 41.77 -11.65
C SER A 325 22.50 42.46 -12.02
N LYS A 326 21.67 41.79 -12.86
CA LYS A 326 20.33 42.25 -13.22
C LYS A 326 19.25 41.81 -12.23
N GLY A 327 19.63 41.08 -11.16
CA GLY A 327 18.69 40.56 -10.14
C GLY A 327 17.94 39.28 -10.53
N GLU A 328 18.29 38.64 -11.63
CA GLU A 328 17.78 37.32 -11.98
C GLU A 328 18.37 36.26 -11.03
N LYS A 329 17.53 35.40 -10.46
CA LYS A 329 17.93 34.32 -9.54
C LYS A 329 18.03 32.99 -10.25
N THR A 330 19.06 32.23 -9.94
CA THR A 330 19.18 30.81 -10.28
C THR A 330 18.75 29.99 -9.07
N VAL A 331 17.62 29.32 -9.17
CA VAL A 331 17.03 28.53 -8.10
C VAL A 331 17.18 27.04 -8.41
N VAL A 332 17.71 26.30 -7.45
CA VAL A 332 17.93 24.86 -7.54
C VAL A 332 16.94 24.12 -6.64
N LEU A 333 16.21 23.16 -7.22
CA LEU A 333 15.40 22.20 -6.50
C LEU A 333 16.19 20.89 -6.41
N THR A 334 16.38 20.38 -5.18
CA THR A 334 17.09 19.12 -4.93
C THR A 334 16.16 18.12 -4.26
N ASN A 335 15.94 16.98 -4.91
CA ASN A 335 15.19 15.86 -4.36
C ASN A 335 16.07 15.04 -3.41
N LYS A 336 15.56 14.71 -2.24
CA LYS A 336 16.25 13.94 -1.18
C LYS A 336 15.59 12.60 -0.89
N CYS A 337 14.62 12.16 -1.71
CA CYS A 337 13.89 10.92 -1.50
C CYS A 337 13.84 10.05 -2.78
N SER A 338 13.27 8.87 -2.65
CA SER A 338 13.17 7.90 -3.75
C SER A 338 12.01 8.17 -4.72
N ILE A 339 11.12 9.12 -4.45
CA ILE A 339 10.01 9.47 -5.34
C ILE A 339 10.50 10.53 -6.33
N PRO A 340 10.44 10.32 -7.65
CA PRO A 340 10.68 11.38 -8.62
C PRO A 340 9.52 12.39 -8.62
N PHE A 341 9.82 13.66 -8.88
CA PHE A 341 8.80 14.71 -8.98
C PHE A 341 8.76 15.31 -10.37
N ARG A 342 7.57 15.43 -10.96
CA ARG A 342 7.35 16.10 -12.25
C ARG A 342 6.94 17.55 -12.03
N VAL A 343 7.91 18.48 -12.15
CA VAL A 343 7.75 19.90 -11.84
C VAL A 343 7.37 20.66 -13.11
N ARG A 344 6.19 21.26 -13.15
CA ARG A 344 5.65 21.94 -14.32
C ARG A 344 5.36 23.43 -14.01
N ARG A 345 6.04 24.32 -14.70
CA ARG A 345 5.81 25.79 -14.62
C ARG A 345 4.77 26.27 -15.61
N ALA A 346 4.67 25.64 -16.78
CA ALA A 346 3.68 25.99 -17.80
C ALA A 346 2.30 25.35 -17.50
N ALA A 347 1.24 25.89 -18.08
CA ALA A 347 -0.12 25.36 -17.91
C ALA A 347 -0.29 23.95 -18.51
N LYS A 348 0.52 23.59 -19.51
CA LYS A 348 0.48 22.31 -20.23
C LYS A 348 1.89 21.73 -20.37
N GLY A 349 1.97 20.45 -20.73
CA GLY A 349 3.23 19.70 -20.95
C GLY A 349 3.62 18.82 -19.76
N ASP A 350 4.64 17.98 -19.97
CA ASP A 350 5.03 16.91 -19.04
C ASP A 350 5.87 17.40 -17.83
N GLY A 351 6.31 18.67 -17.86
CA GLY A 351 7.17 19.23 -16.82
C GLY A 351 8.60 18.70 -16.85
N ALA A 352 9.45 19.27 -15.99
CA ALA A 352 10.80 18.79 -15.76
C ALA A 352 10.78 17.63 -14.75
N LEU A 353 11.52 16.57 -15.03
CA LEU A 353 11.64 15.44 -14.10
C LEU A 353 12.77 15.70 -13.10
N LEU A 354 12.40 15.83 -11.83
CA LEU A 354 13.32 15.90 -10.71
C LEU A 354 13.48 14.47 -10.14
N ASN A 355 14.47 13.76 -10.67
CA ASN A 355 14.73 12.37 -10.28
C ASN A 355 15.15 12.24 -8.80
N PRO A 356 15.03 11.01 -8.22
CA PRO A 356 15.56 10.71 -6.89
C PRO A 356 17.01 11.15 -6.74
N PHE A 357 17.31 11.87 -5.65
CA PHE A 357 18.65 12.34 -5.28
C PHE A 357 19.36 13.21 -6.34
N GLN A 358 18.57 13.85 -7.23
CA GLN A 358 19.06 14.76 -8.25
C GLN A 358 18.53 16.19 -8.05
N SER A 359 19.03 17.13 -8.86
CA SER A 359 18.64 18.52 -8.84
C SER A 359 18.22 19.00 -10.23
N ILE A 360 17.26 19.94 -10.26
CA ILE A 360 16.92 20.73 -11.45
C ILE A 360 17.04 22.22 -11.13
N THR A 361 17.23 23.03 -12.17
CA THR A 361 17.50 24.47 -12.03
C THR A 361 16.45 25.30 -12.76
N PHE A 362 15.99 26.37 -12.14
CA PHE A 362 15.11 27.37 -12.74
C PHE A 362 15.74 28.76 -12.70
N LYS A 363 15.51 29.53 -13.78
CA LYS A 363 15.75 30.98 -13.80
C LYS A 363 14.47 31.69 -13.39
N VAL A 364 14.60 32.64 -12.45
CA VAL A 364 13.50 33.47 -11.95
C VAL A 364 13.91 34.95 -12.10
N ALA A 365 13.14 35.70 -12.86
CA ALA A 365 13.43 37.12 -13.09
C ALA A 365 13.30 37.93 -11.78
N LYS A 366 13.97 39.07 -11.70
CA LYS A 366 13.92 39.96 -10.55
C LYS A 366 12.47 40.30 -10.18
N GLY A 367 12.14 40.10 -8.90
CA GLY A 367 10.83 40.41 -8.33
C GLY A 367 9.70 39.42 -8.68
N GLN A 368 9.98 38.39 -9.47
CA GLN A 368 9.00 37.36 -9.77
C GLN A 368 8.97 36.25 -8.72
N ASP A 369 7.79 35.73 -8.45
CA ASP A 369 7.57 34.52 -7.66
C ASP A 369 7.97 33.26 -8.46
N LEU A 370 8.41 32.23 -7.79
CA LEU A 370 8.60 30.91 -8.38
C LEU A 370 7.32 30.09 -8.19
N ASN A 371 6.54 29.93 -9.27
CA ASN A 371 5.30 29.17 -9.29
C ASN A 371 5.43 27.92 -10.16
N PHE A 372 4.99 26.78 -9.65
CA PHE A 372 4.94 25.53 -10.38
C PHE A 372 3.91 24.56 -9.80
N SER A 373 3.52 23.56 -10.57
CA SER A 373 2.76 22.43 -10.11
C SER A 373 3.62 21.16 -10.11
N VAL A 374 3.39 20.26 -9.16
CA VAL A 374 4.00 18.93 -9.13
C VAL A 374 2.95 17.92 -9.60
N ILE A 375 3.01 17.54 -10.90
CA ILE A 375 1.90 16.90 -11.60
C ILE A 375 1.75 15.38 -11.35
N ASN A 376 2.63 14.80 -10.58
CA ASN A 376 2.47 13.44 -10.04
C ASN A 376 2.12 13.42 -8.53
N LEU A 377 1.80 14.60 -7.96
CA LEU A 377 1.26 14.73 -6.61
C LEU A 377 -0.19 15.21 -6.71
N TRP A 378 -1.14 14.29 -6.44
CA TRP A 378 -2.56 14.52 -6.61
C TRP A 378 -3.22 14.86 -5.28
N THR A 379 -3.97 15.94 -5.29
CA THR A 379 -4.67 16.42 -4.09
C THR A 379 -6.15 16.65 -4.38
N ALA A 380 -6.95 16.68 -3.30
CA ALA A 380 -8.29 17.21 -3.32
C ALA A 380 -8.50 18.08 -2.09
N ASP A 381 -9.28 19.13 -2.23
CA ASP A 381 -9.74 19.98 -1.13
C ASP A 381 -11.25 20.20 -1.21
N ALA A 382 -11.85 20.73 -0.12
CA ALA A 382 -13.31 20.96 -0.03
C ALA A 382 -13.84 22.01 -1.03
N GLU A 383 -12.98 22.92 -1.51
CA GLU A 383 -13.35 24.00 -2.44
C GLU A 383 -13.30 23.54 -3.90
N HIS A 384 -12.62 22.41 -4.16
CA HIS A 384 -12.33 21.94 -5.52
C HIS A 384 -12.72 20.47 -5.68
N PRO A 385 -13.95 20.18 -6.14
CA PRO A 385 -14.49 18.81 -6.22
C PRO A 385 -13.75 17.88 -7.18
N ASN A 386 -12.84 18.41 -8.01
CA ASN A 386 -11.97 17.63 -8.86
C ASN A 386 -10.57 17.59 -8.27
N SER A 387 -9.98 16.40 -8.13
CA SER A 387 -8.60 16.25 -7.68
C SER A 387 -7.65 17.06 -8.53
N LYS A 388 -6.70 17.71 -7.89
CA LYS A 388 -5.73 18.61 -8.53
C LYS A 388 -4.31 18.18 -8.19
N PHE A 389 -3.38 18.71 -8.99
CA PHE A 389 -1.96 18.60 -8.69
C PHE A 389 -1.58 19.56 -7.57
N LEU A 390 -0.58 19.19 -6.78
CA LEU A 390 0.01 20.08 -5.80
C LEU A 390 0.57 21.33 -6.48
N SER A 391 0.11 22.50 -6.07
CA SER A 391 0.64 23.79 -6.50
C SER A 391 1.58 24.36 -5.45
N VAL A 392 2.74 24.85 -5.91
CA VAL A 392 3.78 25.46 -5.08
C VAL A 392 4.02 26.89 -5.55
N SER A 393 4.00 27.83 -4.60
CA SER A 393 4.30 29.25 -4.84
C SER A 393 5.30 29.75 -3.82
N ILE A 394 6.47 30.22 -4.27
CA ILE A 394 7.52 30.79 -3.42
C ILE A 394 7.66 32.26 -3.79
N LYS A 395 7.41 33.13 -2.83
CA LYS A 395 7.48 34.57 -3.04
C LYS A 395 8.89 35.02 -3.37
N ALA A 396 9.02 36.03 -4.24
CA ALA A 396 10.32 36.57 -4.65
C ALA A 396 11.22 36.99 -3.48
N LYS A 397 10.63 37.50 -2.37
CA LYS A 397 11.32 37.87 -1.14
C LYS A 397 11.90 36.68 -0.36
N ASP A 398 11.28 35.49 -0.51
CA ASP A 398 11.63 34.26 0.20
C ASP A 398 12.65 33.41 -0.60
N LEU A 399 12.93 33.76 -1.85
CA LEU A 399 13.97 33.15 -2.68
C LEU A 399 15.34 33.72 -2.25
N LYS A 400 15.87 33.20 -1.15
CA LYS A 400 17.19 33.60 -0.58
C LYS A 400 18.33 32.82 -1.20
#